data_fe7044af189aed3f83787bd6909b91df
#
_entry.id   fe7044af189aed3f83787bd6909b91df
#
_cell.length_a   1.000
_cell.length_b   1.000
_cell.length_c   1.000
_cell.angle_alpha   90.00
_cell.angle_beta   90.00
_cell.angle_gamma   90.00
#
_symmetry.space_group_name_H-M   'P 1'
#
loop_
_entity.id
_entity.type
_entity.pdbx_description
1 polymer ?
#
loop_
_entity_poly.entity_id
_entity_poly.type
_entity_poly.pdbx_seq_one_letter_code
_entity_poly.pdbx_strand_id
1 'polypeptide(L)'
;ENYVRTDTILKDTLTVFSESNTPMRVEYRTLFQEFNGSTQYSVRMKGEDAQGKASTYVSVAFKTPDEQLFTGVEVTANSATLTWEETNRVTHLTLAQMVDTKYGEEKQIDLTSEDIAACSKTLSELENGATYRVRIYNNDALRGSYVFKTLGLGGSEILFVEATETGVIDLSTLLSNFVKEKECSNVTVQLTPGAVYKVSELKIPGLDNILFTSTEANENNRPQLIVTNKISLASPIQSLSFEFVCLNGNGEASYMTDWKNSSYAQSISFTGCAIQNIKRTLVRISDGSGVFMTDITIDNCVISEVGTDGYGMINFGKNIDQLEKVSITNS
;
A
#
# COMPACT_ATOMS: atom_id res chain seq x y z
N GLU A 1 -11.93 -12.76 -43.66
CA GLU A 1 -11.52 -11.82 -42.60
C GLU A 1 -12.76 -11.41 -41.82
N ASN A 2 -12.79 -11.74 -40.56
CA ASN A 2 -13.89 -11.35 -39.65
C ASN A 2 -13.52 -10.01 -39.01
N TYR A 3 -14.25 -8.93 -39.35
CA TYR A 3 -14.13 -7.66 -38.65
C TYR A 3 -15.08 -7.65 -37.46
N VAL A 4 -14.57 -7.17 -36.32
CA VAL A 4 -15.35 -7.04 -35.09
C VAL A 4 -16.44 -5.96 -35.24
N ARG A 5 -16.15 -4.93 -36.05
CA ARG A 5 -17.06 -3.80 -36.29
C ARG A 5 -16.87 -3.26 -37.70
N THR A 6 -17.99 -2.89 -38.34
CA THR A 6 -18.02 -2.18 -39.62
C THR A 6 -18.98 -1.00 -39.49
N ASP A 7 -18.45 0.22 -39.75
CA ASP A 7 -19.25 1.44 -39.73
C ASP A 7 -19.23 2.11 -41.09
N THR A 8 -20.37 2.70 -41.47
CA THR A 8 -20.49 3.59 -42.61
C THR A 8 -20.62 5.02 -42.12
N ILE A 9 -19.67 5.88 -42.48
CA ILE A 9 -19.64 7.28 -42.04
C ILE A 9 -19.90 8.16 -43.25
N LEU A 10 -20.96 8.97 -43.19
CA LEU A 10 -21.27 9.94 -44.22
C LEU A 10 -20.30 11.13 -44.09
N LYS A 11 -19.78 11.60 -45.24
CA LYS A 11 -18.84 12.73 -45.28
C LYS A 11 -19.37 13.96 -44.55
N ASP A 12 -20.68 14.24 -44.71
CA ASP A 12 -21.32 15.42 -44.09
C ASP A 12 -21.46 15.34 -42.55
N THR A 13 -21.23 14.16 -41.97
CA THR A 13 -21.19 13.95 -40.51
C THR A 13 -19.78 14.03 -39.93
N LEU A 14 -18.76 14.17 -40.76
CA LEU A 14 -17.38 14.29 -40.33
C LEU A 14 -17.06 15.73 -39.99
N THR A 15 -16.27 15.92 -38.90
CA THR A 15 -15.76 17.23 -38.55
C THR A 15 -14.58 17.61 -39.42
N VAL A 16 -14.66 18.77 -40.08
CA VAL A 16 -13.51 19.33 -40.81
C VAL A 16 -12.47 19.75 -39.76
N PHE A 17 -11.27 19.17 -39.87
CA PHE A 17 -10.17 19.46 -38.96
C PHE A 17 -9.24 20.54 -39.51
N SER A 18 -8.88 20.45 -40.78
CA SER A 18 -8.08 21.46 -41.46
C SER A 18 -8.38 21.50 -42.94
N GLU A 19 -8.19 22.68 -43.54
CA GLU A 19 -8.27 22.91 -44.98
C GLU A 19 -6.98 23.57 -45.48
N SER A 20 -6.49 23.14 -46.62
CA SER A 20 -5.37 23.75 -47.33
C SER A 20 -5.73 23.94 -48.79
N ASN A 21 -5.37 25.10 -49.34
CA ASN A 21 -5.65 25.43 -50.73
C ASN A 21 -4.46 25.12 -51.66
N THR A 22 -3.29 24.71 -51.10
CA THR A 22 -2.07 24.48 -51.94
C THR A 22 -1.24 23.36 -51.35
N PRO A 23 -1.41 22.10 -51.80
CA PRO A 23 -2.51 21.57 -52.64
C PRO A 23 -3.86 21.59 -51.91
N MET A 24 -4.91 21.63 -52.67
CA MET A 24 -6.27 21.60 -52.09
C MET A 24 -6.46 20.29 -51.32
N ARG A 25 -6.56 20.40 -49.99
CA ARG A 25 -6.69 19.26 -49.08
C ARG A 25 -7.66 19.59 -47.97
N VAL A 26 -8.59 18.70 -47.71
CA VAL A 26 -9.51 18.78 -46.57
C VAL A 26 -9.29 17.57 -45.71
N GLU A 27 -9.00 17.79 -44.46
CA GLU A 27 -8.85 16.74 -43.44
C GLU A 27 -10.11 16.65 -42.59
N TYR A 28 -10.62 15.45 -42.47
CA TYR A 28 -11.77 15.12 -41.64
C TYR A 28 -11.33 14.28 -40.46
N ARG A 29 -12.00 14.45 -39.30
CA ARG A 29 -11.79 13.63 -38.12
C ARG A 29 -13.09 12.98 -37.66
N THR A 30 -12.98 11.76 -37.18
CA THR A 30 -14.03 11.05 -36.46
C THR A 30 -13.38 10.34 -35.28
N LEU A 31 -14.14 10.15 -34.20
CA LEU A 31 -13.71 9.47 -33.00
C LEU A 31 -14.36 8.09 -32.93
N PHE A 32 -13.54 7.06 -32.80
CA PHE A 32 -13.99 5.73 -32.46
C PHE A 32 -13.74 5.48 -30.98
N GLN A 33 -14.72 4.94 -30.29
CA GLN A 33 -14.69 4.64 -28.85
C GLN A 33 -14.85 3.15 -28.60
N GLU A 34 -14.75 2.74 -27.35
CA GLU A 34 -14.96 1.37 -26.87
C GLU A 34 -13.89 0.36 -27.31
N PHE A 35 -12.66 0.81 -27.49
CA PHE A 35 -11.53 -0.09 -27.63
C PHE A 35 -11.11 -0.64 -26.27
N ASN A 36 -10.70 -1.91 -26.22
CA ASN A 36 -10.05 -2.46 -25.03
C ASN A 36 -8.62 -1.89 -24.91
N GLY A 37 -8.14 -1.73 -23.68
CA GLY A 37 -6.75 -1.35 -23.42
C GLY A 37 -5.78 -2.47 -23.80
N SER A 38 -4.49 -2.13 -23.94
CA SER A 38 -3.37 -3.04 -24.28
C SER A 38 -3.61 -3.94 -25.50
N THR A 39 -4.59 -3.61 -26.35
CA THR A 39 -5.07 -4.47 -27.43
C THR A 39 -4.58 -3.95 -28.78
N GLN A 40 -4.11 -4.86 -29.62
CA GLN A 40 -3.72 -4.53 -30.99
C GLN A 40 -4.94 -4.58 -31.89
N TYR A 41 -5.16 -3.48 -32.60
CA TYR A 41 -6.23 -3.33 -33.56
C TYR A 41 -5.68 -3.10 -34.97
N SER A 42 -6.44 -3.52 -35.97
CA SER A 42 -6.24 -3.14 -37.36
C SER A 42 -7.53 -2.51 -37.87
N VAL A 43 -7.42 -1.31 -38.42
CA VAL A 43 -8.51 -0.60 -39.05
C VAL A 43 -8.19 -0.48 -40.53
N ARG A 44 -9.18 -0.79 -41.36
CA ARG A 44 -9.14 -0.49 -42.80
C ARG A 44 -10.31 0.38 -43.20
N MET A 45 -10.09 1.30 -44.12
CA MET A 45 -11.15 2.13 -44.68
C MET A 45 -11.06 2.22 -46.19
N LYS A 46 -12.18 2.46 -46.81
CA LYS A 46 -12.32 2.84 -48.24
C LYS A 46 -13.27 4.01 -48.33
N GLY A 47 -13.10 4.85 -49.32
CA GLY A 47 -14.11 5.81 -49.71
C GLY A 47 -15.02 5.21 -50.78
N GLU A 48 -16.29 5.61 -50.82
CA GLU A 48 -17.26 5.25 -51.86
C GLU A 48 -18.00 6.52 -52.28
N ASP A 49 -18.13 6.72 -53.58
CA ASP A 49 -18.86 7.85 -54.15
C ASP A 49 -20.37 7.57 -54.24
N ALA A 50 -21.14 8.60 -54.61
CA ALA A 50 -22.62 8.49 -54.75
C ALA A 50 -23.07 7.50 -55.83
N GLN A 51 -22.19 7.06 -56.71
CA GLN A 51 -22.45 6.08 -57.75
C GLN A 51 -21.99 4.68 -57.35
N GLY A 52 -21.53 4.48 -56.13
CA GLY A 52 -21.09 3.19 -55.60
C GLY A 52 -19.67 2.78 -56.02
N LYS A 53 -18.88 3.70 -56.60
CA LYS A 53 -17.48 3.42 -56.95
C LYS A 53 -16.61 3.58 -55.73
N ALA A 54 -15.94 2.49 -55.34
CA ALA A 54 -15.08 2.46 -54.16
C ALA A 54 -13.59 2.68 -54.49
N SER A 55 -12.88 3.34 -53.56
CA SER A 55 -11.43 3.38 -53.56
C SER A 55 -10.82 2.05 -53.14
N THR A 56 -9.50 1.91 -53.29
CA THR A 56 -8.75 0.86 -52.61
C THR A 56 -8.77 1.07 -51.09
N TYR A 57 -8.60 -0.02 -50.37
CA TYR A 57 -8.50 0.06 -48.91
C TYR A 57 -7.18 0.68 -48.46
N VAL A 58 -7.25 1.52 -47.42
CA VAL A 58 -6.12 1.95 -46.63
C VAL A 58 -6.23 1.29 -45.26
N SER A 59 -5.17 0.70 -44.79
CA SER A 59 -5.13 -0.02 -43.51
C SER A 59 -4.11 0.59 -42.58
N VAL A 60 -4.46 0.67 -41.29
CA VAL A 60 -3.59 1.10 -40.19
C VAL A 60 -3.72 0.10 -39.05
N ALA A 61 -2.58 -0.32 -38.53
CA ALA A 61 -2.52 -1.10 -37.29
C ALA A 61 -2.02 -0.19 -36.15
N PHE A 62 -2.63 -0.32 -34.99
CA PHE A 62 -2.23 0.39 -33.79
C PHE A 62 -2.49 -0.47 -32.55
N LYS A 63 -1.77 -0.17 -31.46
CA LYS A 63 -2.02 -0.74 -30.14
C LYS A 63 -2.59 0.34 -29.22
N THR A 64 -3.68 0.02 -28.53
CA THR A 64 -4.21 0.92 -27.50
C THR A 64 -3.26 0.95 -26.31
N PRO A 65 -3.17 2.09 -25.58
CA PRO A 65 -2.45 2.17 -24.32
C PRO A 65 -2.95 1.15 -23.30
N ASP A 66 -2.12 0.88 -22.29
CA ASP A 66 -2.54 0.09 -21.15
C ASP A 66 -3.68 0.82 -20.44
N GLU A 67 -4.70 0.08 -20.06
CA GLU A 67 -5.85 0.59 -19.35
C GLU A 67 -5.68 0.36 -17.86
N GLN A 68 -6.14 1.30 -17.04
CA GLN A 68 -6.11 1.19 -15.59
C GLN A 68 -7.48 1.55 -15.02
N LEU A 69 -8.28 0.55 -14.71
CA LEU A 69 -9.59 0.72 -14.11
C LEU A 69 -9.54 0.87 -12.59
N PHE A 70 -8.55 0.30 -11.90
CA PHE A 70 -8.49 0.41 -10.46
C PHE A 70 -8.35 1.85 -10.00
N THR A 71 -9.22 2.27 -9.09
CA THR A 71 -9.24 3.61 -8.46
C THR A 71 -8.65 3.59 -7.06
N GLY A 72 -8.64 2.44 -6.39
CA GLY A 72 -8.07 2.30 -5.06
C GLY A 72 -7.98 0.86 -4.58
N VAL A 73 -7.19 0.68 -3.53
CA VAL A 73 -7.08 -0.56 -2.78
C VAL A 73 -6.97 -0.22 -1.30
N GLU A 74 -7.91 -0.72 -0.49
CA GLU A 74 -7.83 -0.66 0.96
C GLU A 74 -7.36 -2.02 1.48
N VAL A 75 -6.34 -2.02 2.34
CA VAL A 75 -5.72 -3.25 2.82
C VAL A 75 -5.87 -3.41 4.32
N THR A 76 -6.06 -4.66 4.74
CA THR A 76 -5.90 -5.10 6.13
C THR A 76 -4.74 -6.10 6.21
N ALA A 77 -4.56 -6.80 7.32
CA ALA A 77 -3.52 -7.84 7.39
C ALA A 77 -3.86 -9.09 6.58
N ASN A 78 -5.12 -9.39 6.37
CA ASN A 78 -5.56 -10.63 5.72
C ASN A 78 -6.62 -10.42 4.63
N SER A 79 -6.85 -9.16 4.24
CA SER A 79 -7.80 -8.83 3.19
C SER A 79 -7.37 -7.60 2.39
N ALA A 80 -7.95 -7.43 1.20
CA ALA A 80 -7.83 -6.24 0.39
C ALA A 80 -9.17 -5.94 -0.29
N THR A 81 -9.67 -4.72 -0.16
CA THR A 81 -10.85 -4.26 -0.88
C THR A 81 -10.41 -3.41 -2.06
N LEU A 82 -10.67 -3.93 -3.24
CA LEU A 82 -10.35 -3.31 -4.52
C LEU A 82 -11.54 -2.49 -5.00
N THR A 83 -11.29 -1.30 -5.53
CA THR A 83 -12.30 -0.46 -6.17
C THR A 83 -11.86 -0.08 -7.57
N TRP A 84 -12.83 0.08 -8.49
CA TRP A 84 -12.56 0.43 -9.88
C TRP A 84 -13.61 1.39 -10.44
N GLU A 85 -13.32 1.99 -11.61
CA GLU A 85 -14.25 2.87 -12.33
C GLU A 85 -15.53 2.15 -12.70
N GLU A 86 -16.68 2.84 -12.62
CA GLU A 86 -17.98 2.28 -12.96
C GLU A 86 -18.00 1.74 -14.38
N THR A 87 -18.19 0.43 -14.50
CA THR A 87 -18.31 -0.27 -15.78
C THR A 87 -18.92 -1.66 -15.60
N ASN A 88 -19.73 -2.08 -16.55
CA ASN A 88 -20.23 -3.46 -16.64
C ASN A 88 -19.35 -4.36 -17.53
N ARG A 89 -18.22 -3.84 -18.02
CA ARG A 89 -17.30 -4.55 -18.93
C ARG A 89 -16.11 -5.15 -18.16
N VAL A 90 -16.42 -5.86 -17.09
CA VAL A 90 -15.46 -6.64 -16.29
C VAL A 90 -16.05 -8.01 -15.98
N THR A 91 -15.22 -9.04 -15.92
CA THR A 91 -15.66 -10.43 -15.74
C THR A 91 -14.99 -11.10 -14.56
N HIS A 92 -13.69 -10.89 -14.36
CA HIS A 92 -12.93 -11.53 -13.30
C HIS A 92 -11.67 -10.74 -12.93
N LEU A 93 -11.12 -11.10 -11.79
CA LEU A 93 -9.79 -10.70 -11.34
C LEU A 93 -8.82 -11.88 -11.47
N THR A 94 -7.54 -11.60 -11.56
CA THR A 94 -6.50 -12.58 -11.21
C THR A 94 -5.65 -12.02 -10.07
N LEU A 95 -5.23 -12.90 -9.17
CA LEU A 95 -4.41 -12.58 -8.00
C LEU A 95 -3.18 -13.47 -7.98
N ALA A 96 -2.01 -12.88 -7.84
CA ALA A 96 -0.74 -13.60 -7.67
C ALA A 96 0.05 -13.00 -6.51
N GLN A 97 0.51 -13.85 -5.61
CA GLN A 97 1.40 -13.47 -4.52
C GLN A 97 2.84 -13.38 -5.03
N MET A 98 3.59 -12.42 -4.53
CA MET A 98 5.03 -12.32 -4.76
C MET A 98 5.75 -13.21 -3.76
N VAL A 99 6.53 -14.15 -4.27
CA VAL A 99 7.43 -14.99 -3.48
C VAL A 99 8.87 -14.66 -3.90
N ASP A 100 9.71 -14.26 -2.96
CA ASP A 100 11.03 -13.68 -3.21
C ASP A 100 10.93 -12.44 -4.13
N THR A 101 11.22 -12.59 -5.40
CA THR A 101 11.20 -11.50 -6.40
C THR A 101 10.29 -11.79 -7.60
N LYS A 102 9.51 -12.88 -7.54
CA LYS A 102 8.66 -13.32 -8.65
C LYS A 102 7.23 -13.52 -8.18
N TYR A 103 6.29 -13.21 -9.07
CA TYR A 103 4.89 -13.57 -8.84
C TYR A 103 4.70 -15.06 -9.08
N GLY A 104 4.02 -15.71 -8.14
CA GLY A 104 3.59 -17.10 -8.25
C GLY A 104 2.47 -17.29 -9.29
N GLU A 105 1.79 -18.44 -9.19
CA GLU A 105 0.66 -18.76 -10.06
C GLU A 105 -0.50 -17.77 -9.87
N GLU A 106 -1.11 -17.31 -10.97
CA GLU A 106 -2.28 -16.44 -10.93
C GLU A 106 -3.54 -17.24 -10.64
N LYS A 107 -4.24 -16.91 -9.57
CA LYS A 107 -5.54 -17.47 -9.22
C LYS A 107 -6.64 -16.59 -9.81
N GLN A 108 -7.54 -17.16 -10.61
CA GLN A 108 -8.71 -16.46 -11.11
C GLN A 108 -9.79 -16.36 -10.02
N ILE A 109 -10.46 -15.20 -9.98
CA ILE A 109 -11.55 -14.87 -9.06
C ILE A 109 -12.65 -14.21 -9.89
N ASP A 110 -13.75 -14.94 -10.10
CA ASP A 110 -14.87 -14.44 -10.86
C ASP A 110 -15.62 -13.34 -10.09
N LEU A 111 -16.08 -12.31 -10.82
CA LEU A 111 -16.86 -11.22 -10.26
C LEU A 111 -18.35 -11.57 -10.34
N THR A 112 -19.05 -11.36 -9.23
CA THR A 112 -20.52 -11.50 -9.17
C THR A 112 -21.19 -10.24 -9.73
N SER A 113 -22.50 -10.32 -9.97
CA SER A 113 -23.29 -9.15 -10.40
C SER A 113 -23.26 -8.03 -9.36
N GLU A 114 -23.19 -8.40 -8.08
CA GLU A 114 -23.11 -7.49 -6.95
C GLU A 114 -21.75 -6.79 -6.91
N ASP A 115 -20.65 -7.51 -7.12
CA ASP A 115 -19.30 -6.94 -7.20
C ASP A 115 -19.20 -5.91 -8.34
N ILE A 116 -19.77 -6.25 -9.51
CA ILE A 116 -19.77 -5.36 -10.69
C ILE A 116 -20.60 -4.11 -10.42
N ALA A 117 -21.78 -4.26 -9.83
CA ALA A 117 -22.67 -3.13 -9.50
C ALA A 117 -22.08 -2.22 -8.41
N ALA A 118 -21.36 -2.79 -7.44
CA ALA A 118 -20.64 -2.05 -6.40
C ALA A 118 -19.32 -1.45 -6.88
N CYS A 119 -18.83 -1.85 -8.07
CA CYS A 119 -17.48 -1.54 -8.55
C CYS A 119 -16.38 -1.84 -7.52
N SER A 120 -16.57 -2.92 -6.77
CA SER A 120 -15.71 -3.28 -5.63
C SER A 120 -15.70 -4.78 -5.39
N LYS A 121 -14.55 -5.28 -4.91
CA LYS A 121 -14.37 -6.67 -4.49
C LYS A 121 -13.44 -6.76 -3.30
N THR A 122 -13.88 -7.41 -2.23
CA THR A 122 -13.01 -7.75 -1.10
C THR A 122 -12.42 -9.15 -1.32
N LEU A 123 -11.10 -9.21 -1.28
CA LEU A 123 -10.31 -10.44 -1.25
C LEU A 123 -9.98 -10.75 0.21
N SER A 124 -10.30 -11.95 0.67
CA SER A 124 -10.04 -12.44 2.03
C SER A 124 -9.00 -13.57 2.03
N GLU A 125 -8.59 -13.99 3.22
CA GLU A 125 -7.63 -15.09 3.44
C GLU A 125 -6.27 -14.84 2.80
N LEU A 126 -5.87 -13.56 2.72
CA LEU A 126 -4.55 -13.17 2.27
C LEU A 126 -3.54 -13.37 3.42
N GLU A 127 -2.30 -13.67 3.06
CA GLU A 127 -1.20 -13.72 4.04
C GLU A 127 -0.84 -12.31 4.50
N ASN A 128 -0.52 -12.15 5.79
CA ASN A 128 -0.10 -10.86 6.33
C ASN A 128 1.30 -10.47 5.82
N GLY A 129 1.52 -9.17 5.64
CA GLY A 129 2.80 -8.63 5.17
C GLY A 129 3.24 -9.12 3.79
N ALA A 130 2.34 -9.75 3.04
CA ALA A 130 2.61 -10.30 1.72
C ALA A 130 2.29 -9.31 0.61
N THR A 131 3.07 -9.33 -0.46
CA THR A 131 2.84 -8.50 -1.65
C THR A 131 2.07 -9.28 -2.70
N TYR A 132 1.04 -8.66 -3.23
CA TYR A 132 0.18 -9.23 -4.25
C TYR A 132 0.12 -8.34 -5.48
N ARG A 133 -0.02 -8.97 -6.64
CA ARG A 133 -0.47 -8.31 -7.88
C ARG A 133 -1.87 -8.78 -8.20
N VAL A 134 -2.78 -7.84 -8.40
CA VAL A 134 -4.13 -8.08 -8.89
C VAL A 134 -4.28 -7.48 -10.28
N ARG A 135 -5.02 -8.16 -11.14
CA ARG A 135 -5.40 -7.68 -12.47
C ARG A 135 -6.89 -7.83 -12.66
N ILE A 136 -7.52 -6.90 -13.39
CA ILE A 136 -8.93 -6.93 -13.72
C ILE A 136 -9.10 -7.13 -15.22
N TYR A 137 -10.06 -7.97 -15.60
CA TYR A 137 -10.25 -8.41 -16.98
C TYR A 137 -11.70 -8.27 -17.44
N ASN A 138 -11.86 -8.06 -18.76
CA ASN A 138 -13.10 -8.32 -19.49
C ASN A 138 -12.84 -9.49 -20.46
N ASN A 139 -13.26 -10.71 -20.10
CA ASN A 139 -12.82 -11.94 -20.75
C ASN A 139 -11.27 -11.98 -20.82
N ASP A 140 -10.68 -12.07 -21.99
CA ASP A 140 -9.23 -12.13 -22.18
C ASP A 140 -8.54 -10.74 -22.19
N ALA A 141 -9.31 -9.66 -22.18
CA ALA A 141 -8.77 -8.31 -22.27
C ALA A 141 -8.39 -7.75 -20.88
N LEU A 142 -7.13 -7.45 -20.66
CA LEU A 142 -6.64 -6.79 -19.44
C LEU A 142 -7.14 -5.35 -19.37
N ARG A 143 -7.80 -4.98 -18.27
CA ARG A 143 -8.40 -3.68 -18.01
C ARG A 143 -7.71 -2.88 -16.90
N GLY A 144 -6.77 -3.46 -16.20
CA GLY A 144 -6.00 -2.81 -15.16
C GLY A 144 -5.14 -3.77 -14.36
N SER A 145 -4.11 -3.23 -13.71
CA SER A 145 -3.21 -3.99 -12.83
C SER A 145 -2.80 -3.14 -11.63
N TYR A 146 -2.83 -3.72 -10.46
CA TYR A 146 -2.42 -3.05 -9.23
C TYR A 146 -1.53 -3.97 -8.39
N VAL A 147 -0.57 -3.37 -7.68
CA VAL A 147 0.29 -4.09 -6.73
C VAL A 147 0.05 -3.49 -5.35
N PHE A 148 -0.24 -4.34 -4.37
CA PHE A 148 -0.45 -3.93 -2.99
C PHE A 148 0.26 -4.89 -2.04
N LYS A 149 0.50 -4.42 -0.83
CA LYS A 149 1.01 -5.23 0.28
C LYS A 149 -0.02 -5.23 1.40
N THR A 150 -0.35 -6.41 1.93
CA THR A 150 -1.17 -6.54 3.14
C THR A 150 -0.42 -5.98 4.35
N LEU A 151 -1.18 -5.53 5.35
CA LEU A 151 -0.58 -5.08 6.59
C LEU A 151 0.02 -6.27 7.36
N GLY A 152 0.97 -5.96 8.23
CA GLY A 152 1.56 -6.96 9.09
C GLY A 152 2.97 -7.38 8.70
N LEU A 153 3.53 -8.25 9.52
CA LEU A 153 4.86 -8.82 9.35
C LEU A 153 4.72 -10.26 8.85
N GLY A 154 5.19 -10.56 7.65
CA GLY A 154 5.09 -11.89 7.04
C GLY A 154 5.69 -12.97 7.93
N GLY A 155 4.97 -14.10 8.08
CA GLY A 155 5.38 -15.22 8.93
C GLY A 155 5.29 -14.98 10.43
N SER A 156 4.61 -13.88 10.88
CA SER A 156 4.38 -13.63 12.29
C SER A 156 3.04 -14.20 12.77
N GLU A 157 2.97 -14.49 14.08
CA GLU A 157 1.70 -14.70 14.77
C GLU A 157 0.97 -13.36 14.96
N ILE A 158 -0.36 -13.38 14.83
CA ILE A 158 -1.19 -12.17 14.93
C ILE A 158 -1.86 -12.09 16.30
N LEU A 159 -1.53 -11.05 17.06
CA LEU A 159 -2.26 -10.65 18.27
C LEU A 159 -3.25 -9.54 17.92
N PHE A 160 -4.51 -9.86 17.80
CA PHE A 160 -5.57 -8.86 17.64
C PHE A 160 -6.02 -8.33 19.02
N VAL A 161 -6.04 -7.00 19.18
CA VAL A 161 -6.42 -6.34 20.42
C VAL A 161 -7.62 -5.44 20.18
N GLU A 162 -8.80 -5.92 20.56
CA GLU A 162 -10.02 -5.14 20.49
C GLU A 162 -10.01 -3.96 21.47
N ALA A 163 -10.70 -2.89 21.07
CA ALA A 163 -10.98 -1.77 21.99
C ALA A 163 -11.90 -2.22 23.12
N THR A 164 -11.67 -1.71 24.33
CA THR A 164 -12.58 -1.90 25.45
C THR A 164 -13.33 -0.60 25.74
N GLU A 165 -14.58 -0.70 26.16
CA GLU A 165 -15.39 0.47 26.57
C GLU A 165 -14.86 1.13 27.86
N THR A 166 -14.05 0.40 28.61
CA THR A 166 -13.53 0.85 29.91
C THR A 166 -12.02 0.75 29.98
N GLY A 167 -11.36 1.91 29.97
CA GLY A 167 -9.94 2.03 30.27
C GLY A 167 -8.98 1.83 29.09
N VAL A 168 -7.73 2.16 29.37
CA VAL A 168 -6.61 2.02 28.39
C VAL A 168 -5.95 0.66 28.60
N ILE A 169 -5.91 -0.16 27.55
CA ILE A 169 -5.28 -1.48 27.59
C ILE A 169 -3.76 -1.34 27.58
N ASP A 170 -3.08 -1.97 28.54
CA ASP A 170 -1.61 -2.11 28.53
C ASP A 170 -1.22 -3.33 27.66
N LEU A 171 -0.56 -3.03 26.55
CA LEU A 171 -0.16 -4.05 25.58
C LEU A 171 0.99 -4.93 26.06
N SER A 172 1.79 -4.46 27.03
CA SER A 172 2.99 -5.19 27.49
C SER A 172 2.63 -6.55 28.10
N THR A 173 1.59 -6.59 28.93
CA THR A 173 1.13 -7.83 29.58
C THR A 173 0.47 -8.79 28.57
N LEU A 174 -0.41 -8.25 27.70
CA LEU A 174 -1.08 -9.07 26.68
C LEU A 174 -0.07 -9.71 25.74
N LEU A 175 0.88 -8.93 25.25
CA LEU A 175 1.91 -9.39 24.33
C LEU A 175 2.83 -10.45 24.98
N SER A 176 3.21 -10.24 26.26
CA SER A 176 4.03 -11.21 27.00
C SER A 176 3.35 -12.57 27.15
N ASN A 177 2.04 -12.56 27.47
CA ASN A 177 1.25 -13.78 27.58
C ASN A 177 1.10 -14.47 26.23
N PHE A 178 0.83 -13.70 25.18
CA PHE A 178 0.64 -14.20 23.81
C PHE A 178 1.94 -14.88 23.27
N VAL A 179 3.08 -14.22 23.40
CA VAL A 179 4.38 -14.80 22.99
C VAL A 179 4.67 -16.10 23.70
N LYS A 180 4.39 -16.17 25.00
CA LYS A 180 4.56 -17.38 25.79
C LYS A 180 3.59 -18.49 25.40
N GLU A 181 2.32 -18.16 25.14
CA GLU A 181 1.29 -19.14 24.77
C GLU A 181 1.55 -19.72 23.38
N LYS A 182 1.95 -18.86 22.42
CA LYS A 182 2.20 -19.25 21.03
C LYS A 182 3.61 -19.76 20.78
N GLU A 183 4.51 -19.64 21.75
CA GLU A 183 5.94 -20.00 21.60
C GLU A 183 6.57 -19.37 20.35
N CYS A 184 6.19 -18.11 20.04
CA CYS A 184 6.60 -17.40 18.84
C CYS A 184 7.62 -16.29 19.14
N SER A 185 8.46 -15.97 18.15
CA SER A 185 9.41 -14.85 18.22
C SER A 185 9.04 -13.66 17.32
N ASN A 186 8.09 -13.85 16.40
CA ASN A 186 7.64 -12.83 15.47
C ASN A 186 6.15 -12.55 15.70
N VAL A 187 5.82 -11.27 15.98
CA VAL A 187 4.44 -10.89 16.33
C VAL A 187 3.99 -9.64 15.58
N THR A 188 2.81 -9.73 14.99
CA THR A 188 2.04 -8.57 14.52
C THR A 188 0.93 -8.27 15.52
N VAL A 189 1.00 -7.09 16.16
CA VAL A 189 -0.05 -6.59 17.08
C VAL A 189 -1.01 -5.72 16.27
N GLN A 190 -2.22 -6.24 16.03
CA GLN A 190 -3.27 -5.53 15.32
C GLN A 190 -4.18 -4.79 16.29
N LEU A 191 -4.36 -3.50 16.06
CA LEU A 191 -5.07 -2.58 16.94
C LEU A 191 -6.34 -2.05 16.26
N THR A 192 -7.40 -1.93 17.04
CA THR A 192 -8.66 -1.33 16.56
C THR A 192 -8.47 0.15 16.22
N PRO A 193 -8.90 0.62 15.03
CA PRO A 193 -8.83 2.02 14.65
C PRO A 193 -9.49 2.95 15.67
N GLY A 194 -8.87 4.10 15.95
CA GLY A 194 -9.35 5.11 16.88
C GLY A 194 -9.27 4.74 18.36
N ALA A 195 -8.92 3.52 18.71
CA ALA A 195 -8.77 3.10 20.10
C ALA A 195 -7.47 3.59 20.73
N VAL A 196 -7.43 3.61 22.07
CA VAL A 196 -6.26 4.09 22.85
C VAL A 196 -5.67 2.94 23.64
N TYR A 197 -4.38 2.75 23.47
CA TYR A 197 -3.57 1.71 24.12
C TYR A 197 -2.36 2.33 24.81
N LYS A 198 -1.79 1.59 25.74
CA LYS A 198 -0.53 1.97 26.42
C LYS A 198 0.55 0.96 26.09
N VAL A 199 1.75 1.46 25.79
CA VAL A 199 2.95 0.64 25.59
C VAL A 199 4.16 1.32 26.22
N SER A 200 4.93 0.58 27.00
CA SER A 200 6.17 1.11 27.61
C SER A 200 7.24 0.04 27.76
N GLU A 201 6.90 -1.12 28.29
CA GLU A 201 7.85 -2.18 28.54
C GLU A 201 7.58 -3.40 27.65
N LEU A 202 8.40 -3.57 26.62
CA LEU A 202 8.40 -4.74 25.76
C LEU A 202 9.53 -5.69 26.17
N LYS A 203 9.69 -5.90 27.48
CA LYS A 203 10.72 -6.78 28.04
C LYS A 203 10.30 -8.25 27.96
N ILE A 204 10.11 -8.75 26.75
CA ILE A 204 9.61 -10.07 26.42
C ILE A 204 10.79 -10.91 25.91
N PRO A 205 11.22 -11.95 26.66
CA PRO A 205 12.28 -12.83 26.21
C PRO A 205 11.90 -13.60 24.94
N GLY A 206 12.87 -13.79 24.04
CA GLY A 206 12.69 -14.57 22.81
C GLY A 206 11.93 -13.86 21.68
N LEU A 207 11.64 -12.56 21.85
CA LEU A 207 11.05 -11.75 20.79
C LEU A 207 12.16 -11.33 19.80
N ASP A 208 11.97 -11.62 18.51
CA ASP A 208 12.88 -11.22 17.44
C ASP A 208 12.32 -10.04 16.61
N ASN A 209 11.07 -10.13 16.24
CA ASN A 209 10.41 -9.11 15.41
C ASN A 209 9.05 -8.76 15.98
N ILE A 210 8.75 -7.46 16.03
CA ILE A 210 7.44 -6.97 16.44
C ILE A 210 6.99 -5.81 15.55
N LEU A 211 5.73 -5.89 15.12
CA LEU A 211 5.04 -4.84 14.40
C LEU A 211 3.76 -4.46 15.16
N PHE A 212 3.57 -3.17 15.42
CA PHE A 212 2.29 -2.59 15.83
C PHE A 212 1.62 -1.97 14.60
N THR A 213 0.41 -2.42 14.28
CA THR A 213 -0.31 -1.90 13.13
C THR A 213 -1.81 -1.71 13.44
N SER A 214 -2.46 -0.82 12.71
CA SER A 214 -3.92 -0.74 12.68
C SER A 214 -4.50 -1.92 11.90
N THR A 215 -5.75 -2.30 12.17
CA THR A 215 -6.49 -3.23 11.29
C THR A 215 -6.83 -2.60 9.94
N GLU A 216 -6.72 -1.27 9.81
CA GLU A 216 -7.00 -0.50 8.60
C GLU A 216 -5.88 0.52 8.34
N ALA A 217 -5.51 0.69 7.08
CA ALA A 217 -4.57 1.72 6.65
C ALA A 217 -5.26 3.09 6.52
N ASN A 218 -5.84 3.58 7.63
CA ASN A 218 -6.61 4.83 7.67
C ASN A 218 -5.89 5.90 8.47
N GLU A 219 -5.35 6.90 7.80
CA GLU A 219 -4.59 8.00 8.41
C GLU A 219 -5.44 8.91 9.33
N ASN A 220 -6.75 8.96 9.13
CA ASN A 220 -7.65 9.79 9.91
C ASN A 220 -8.18 9.10 11.17
N ASN A 221 -7.97 7.79 11.32
CA ASN A 221 -8.51 7.00 12.42
C ASN A 221 -7.47 6.03 13.01
N ARG A 222 -6.22 6.47 13.13
CA ARG A 222 -5.14 5.67 13.70
C ARG A 222 -5.41 5.27 15.16
N PRO A 223 -5.17 4.01 15.56
CA PRO A 223 -5.12 3.67 16.98
C PRO A 223 -3.97 4.42 17.66
N GLN A 224 -4.20 4.90 18.88
CA GLN A 224 -3.21 5.66 19.64
C GLN A 224 -2.43 4.76 20.59
N LEU A 225 -1.11 4.81 20.51
CA LEU A 225 -0.16 4.19 21.42
C LEU A 225 0.42 5.26 22.36
N ILE A 226 -0.03 5.29 23.61
CA ILE A 226 0.52 6.19 24.63
C ILE A 226 1.79 5.56 25.20
N VAL A 227 2.90 6.30 25.11
CA VAL A 227 4.18 5.94 25.70
C VAL A 227 4.49 6.92 26.83
N THR A 228 4.34 6.50 28.08
CA THR A 228 4.49 7.37 29.25
C THR A 228 5.95 7.58 29.69
N ASN A 229 6.84 6.68 29.32
CA ASN A 229 8.27 6.79 29.63
C ASN A 229 9.10 6.58 28.35
N LYS A 230 9.36 5.33 28.01
CA LYS A 230 10.03 4.90 26.78
C LYS A 230 9.72 3.44 26.50
N ILE A 231 9.83 3.04 25.25
CA ILE A 231 9.78 1.63 24.86
C ILE A 231 11.12 0.98 25.23
N SER A 232 11.06 -0.07 26.06
CA SER A 232 12.22 -0.84 26.53
C SER A 232 12.09 -2.30 26.12
N LEU A 233 13.19 -2.92 25.68
CA LEU A 233 13.26 -4.32 25.26
C LEU A 233 14.02 -5.16 26.32
N ALA A 234 13.78 -6.48 26.35
CA ALA A 234 14.50 -7.41 27.23
C ALA A 234 15.93 -7.66 26.75
N SER A 235 16.12 -7.71 25.44
CA SER A 235 17.38 -8.00 24.75
C SER A 235 17.37 -7.31 23.39
N PRO A 236 18.46 -7.29 22.64
CA PRO A 236 18.43 -6.90 21.24
C PRO A 236 17.47 -7.75 20.44
N ILE A 237 16.69 -7.10 19.55
CA ILE A 237 15.76 -7.74 18.60
C ILE A 237 16.13 -7.35 17.17
N GLN A 238 15.60 -8.07 16.19
CA GLN A 238 15.86 -7.77 14.78
C GLN A 238 15.08 -6.54 14.32
N SER A 239 13.77 -6.47 14.59
CA SER A 239 12.98 -5.32 14.18
C SER A 239 11.90 -4.88 15.18
N LEU A 240 11.73 -3.55 15.27
CA LEU A 240 10.59 -2.88 15.90
C LEU A 240 9.93 -1.97 14.87
N SER A 241 8.69 -2.26 14.50
CA SER A 241 8.00 -1.56 13.43
C SER A 241 6.64 -1.03 13.86
N PHE A 242 6.25 0.10 13.27
CA PHE A 242 4.98 0.76 13.50
C PHE A 242 4.37 1.15 12.16
N GLU A 243 3.11 0.73 11.90
CA GLU A 243 2.37 1.05 10.67
C GLU A 243 0.98 1.58 11.00
N PHE A 244 0.62 2.73 10.44
CA PHE A 244 -0.70 3.36 10.59
C PHE A 244 -1.19 3.52 12.04
N VAL A 245 -0.28 3.83 12.95
CA VAL A 245 -0.58 4.10 14.37
C VAL A 245 -0.19 5.54 14.75
N CYS A 246 -0.79 6.05 15.82
CA CYS A 246 -0.40 7.31 16.42
C CYS A 246 0.47 7.03 17.66
N LEU A 247 1.76 7.35 17.59
CA LEU A 247 2.68 7.29 18.71
C LEU A 247 2.63 8.60 19.48
N ASN A 248 2.15 8.57 20.71
CA ASN A 248 1.95 9.76 21.54
C ASN A 248 2.73 9.66 22.86
N GLY A 249 3.70 10.55 23.03
CA GLY A 249 4.47 10.68 24.27
C GLY A 249 3.69 11.36 25.40
N ASN A 250 2.43 11.78 25.15
CA ASN A 250 1.53 12.42 26.11
C ASN A 250 2.14 13.66 26.83
N GLY A 251 3.16 14.28 26.23
CA GLY A 251 3.90 15.37 26.86
C GLY A 251 4.69 14.96 28.11
N GLU A 252 4.82 13.66 28.40
CA GLU A 252 5.55 13.10 29.54
C GLU A 252 6.82 12.39 29.11
N ALA A 253 6.75 11.61 28.03
CA ALA A 253 7.87 10.85 27.52
C ALA A 253 9.02 11.76 27.05
N SER A 254 10.21 11.59 27.64
CA SER A 254 11.41 12.25 27.15
C SER A 254 11.91 11.62 25.86
N TYR A 255 11.77 10.33 25.71
CA TYR A 255 12.22 9.56 24.55
C TYR A 255 11.14 8.53 24.17
N MET A 256 10.92 8.30 22.87
CA MET A 256 10.15 7.14 22.44
C MET A 256 10.96 5.86 22.65
N THR A 257 12.22 5.87 22.24
CA THR A 257 13.16 4.77 22.45
C THR A 257 14.48 5.32 23.02
N ASP A 258 15.22 4.49 23.76
CA ASP A 258 16.55 4.83 24.30
C ASP A 258 17.42 3.58 24.33
N TRP A 259 18.18 3.38 23.28
CA TRP A 259 18.93 2.16 22.99
C TRP A 259 20.32 2.13 23.61
N LYS A 260 20.77 0.94 23.92
CA LYS A 260 22.12 0.57 24.34
C LYS A 260 22.35 -0.92 24.04
N ASN A 261 23.57 -1.43 24.16
CA ASN A 261 23.93 -2.80 23.80
C ASN A 261 23.05 -3.91 24.39
N SER A 262 22.39 -3.69 25.51
CA SER A 262 21.51 -4.67 26.15
C SER A 262 20.04 -4.54 25.72
N SER A 263 19.66 -3.52 24.95
CA SER A 263 18.26 -3.22 24.63
C SER A 263 18.18 -2.31 23.41
N TYR A 264 18.09 -2.88 22.23
CA TYR A 264 17.91 -2.15 20.97
C TYR A 264 17.22 -3.02 19.91
N ALA A 265 16.68 -2.39 18.90
CA ALA A 265 16.27 -3.07 17.66
C ALA A 265 17.34 -2.82 16.59
N GLN A 266 17.71 -3.86 15.82
CA GLN A 266 18.63 -3.70 14.69
C GLN A 266 18.03 -2.83 13.60
N SER A 267 16.70 -2.94 13.39
CA SER A 267 15.94 -2.08 12.50
C SER A 267 14.75 -1.46 13.25
N ILE A 268 14.50 -0.16 13.04
CA ILE A 268 13.29 0.50 13.51
C ILE A 268 12.60 1.25 12.38
N SER A 269 11.28 1.04 12.22
CA SER A 269 10.53 1.66 11.15
C SER A 269 9.20 2.26 11.61
N PHE A 270 8.85 3.38 10.97
CA PHE A 270 7.59 4.09 11.14
C PHE A 270 7.03 4.36 9.75
N THR A 271 5.87 3.81 9.43
CA THR A 271 5.22 3.95 8.12
C THR A 271 3.78 4.41 8.28
N GLY A 272 3.40 5.51 7.63
CA GLY A 272 2.04 6.05 7.71
C GLY A 272 1.63 6.48 9.13
N CYS A 273 2.57 6.73 10.04
CA CYS A 273 2.31 7.03 11.45
C CYS A 273 2.03 8.50 11.71
N ALA A 274 1.31 8.79 12.81
CA ALA A 274 1.38 10.08 13.48
C ALA A 274 2.34 9.95 14.69
N ILE A 275 3.27 10.89 14.87
CA ILE A 275 4.27 10.86 15.94
C ILE A 275 4.23 12.21 16.65
N GLN A 276 3.89 12.23 17.94
CA GLN A 276 3.60 13.50 18.60
C GLN A 276 3.90 13.53 20.10
N ASN A 277 4.06 14.75 20.64
CA ASN A 277 4.18 15.04 22.07
C ASN A 277 5.35 14.34 22.78
N ILE A 278 6.51 14.29 22.13
CA ILE A 278 7.75 13.71 22.68
C ILE A 278 8.71 14.86 23.04
N LYS A 279 9.06 15.00 24.31
CA LYS A 279 9.87 16.15 24.80
C LYS A 279 11.23 16.26 24.13
N ARG A 280 11.92 15.15 23.91
CA ARG A 280 13.31 15.17 23.41
C ARG A 280 13.47 14.46 22.08
N THR A 281 13.41 13.12 22.05
CA THR A 281 13.90 12.37 20.89
C THR A 281 13.00 11.19 20.58
N LEU A 282 12.69 10.98 19.30
CA LEU A 282 12.00 9.79 18.81
C LEU A 282 12.92 8.56 18.95
N VAL A 283 14.10 8.58 18.36
CA VAL A 283 15.07 7.48 18.46
C VAL A 283 16.36 8.00 19.11
N ARG A 284 16.61 7.58 20.34
CA ARG A 284 17.85 7.87 21.05
C ARG A 284 18.70 6.60 21.16
N ILE A 285 20.01 6.78 21.00
CA ILE A 285 21.01 5.78 21.33
C ILE A 285 21.92 6.40 22.40
N SER A 286 21.68 6.06 23.67
CA SER A 286 22.37 6.66 24.79
C SER A 286 23.79 6.12 25.00
N ASP A 287 24.02 4.86 24.63
CA ASP A 287 25.32 4.22 24.60
C ASP A 287 25.42 3.29 23.40
N GLY A 288 26.16 3.69 22.39
CA GLY A 288 26.27 3.00 21.11
C GLY A 288 27.30 1.87 21.08
N SER A 289 28.08 1.68 22.16
CA SER A 289 29.03 0.56 22.22
C SER A 289 28.31 -0.78 22.23
N GLY A 290 28.60 -1.64 21.27
CA GLY A 290 27.91 -2.91 21.06
C GLY A 290 26.51 -2.78 20.45
N VAL A 291 26.15 -1.61 19.90
CA VAL A 291 24.89 -1.40 19.16
C VAL A 291 25.16 -1.47 17.66
N PHE A 292 24.52 -2.42 16.99
CA PHE A 292 24.62 -2.64 15.55
C PHE A 292 23.24 -2.49 14.93
N MET A 293 23.02 -1.39 14.24
CA MET A 293 21.76 -1.12 13.56
C MET A 293 21.93 -1.16 12.04
N THR A 294 20.95 -1.72 11.35
CA THR A 294 20.88 -1.68 9.90
C THR A 294 20.19 -0.41 9.43
N ASP A 295 19.02 -0.09 10.00
CA ASP A 295 18.28 1.07 9.52
C ASP A 295 17.35 1.72 10.57
N ILE A 296 17.12 3.01 10.34
CA ILE A 296 16.06 3.82 10.93
C ILE A 296 15.24 4.39 9.77
N THR A 297 13.99 3.96 9.63
CA THR A 297 13.12 4.37 8.53
C THR A 297 11.91 5.13 9.04
N ILE A 298 11.63 6.31 8.46
CA ILE A 298 10.44 7.12 8.69
C ILE A 298 9.86 7.45 7.32
N ASP A 299 8.69 6.91 7.01
CA ASP A 299 8.06 7.09 5.70
C ASP A 299 6.58 7.41 5.83
N ASN A 300 6.13 8.41 5.07
CA ASN A 300 4.74 8.88 5.04
C ASN A 300 4.18 9.17 6.45
N CYS A 301 4.96 9.84 7.31
CA CYS A 301 4.60 10.15 8.68
C CYS A 301 4.25 11.63 8.89
N VAL A 302 3.31 11.89 9.79
CA VAL A 302 3.02 13.24 10.30
C VAL A 302 3.68 13.39 11.66
N ILE A 303 4.63 14.33 11.80
CA ILE A 303 5.43 14.52 13.01
C ILE A 303 5.16 15.90 13.59
N SER A 304 4.77 15.97 14.85
CA SER A 304 4.49 17.21 15.56
C SER A 304 4.96 17.16 17.01
N GLU A 305 5.44 18.28 17.53
CA GLU A 305 5.87 18.42 18.93
C GLU A 305 6.85 17.34 19.40
N VAL A 306 7.82 17.01 18.54
CA VAL A 306 8.95 16.15 18.87
C VAL A 306 10.21 17.00 19.02
N GLY A 307 10.97 16.80 20.11
CA GLY A 307 12.20 17.55 20.38
C GLY A 307 11.96 18.94 20.99
N THR A 308 10.83 19.15 21.66
CA THR A 308 10.45 20.45 22.25
C THR A 308 11.45 20.98 23.29
N ASP A 309 12.23 20.08 23.94
CA ASP A 309 13.32 20.44 24.84
C ASP A 309 14.64 20.76 24.11
N GLY A 310 14.63 20.98 22.80
CA GLY A 310 15.80 21.37 22.00
C GLY A 310 16.68 20.20 21.52
N TYR A 311 16.16 19.00 21.50
CA TYR A 311 16.83 17.81 20.97
C TYR A 311 16.39 17.50 19.54
N GLY A 312 17.25 16.85 18.76
CA GLY A 312 16.90 16.34 17.45
C GLY A 312 15.99 15.10 17.52
N MET A 313 15.25 14.84 16.46
CA MET A 313 14.37 13.68 16.34
C MET A 313 15.12 12.35 16.47
N ILE A 314 16.35 12.26 15.96
CA ILE A 314 17.28 11.15 16.13
C ILE A 314 18.51 11.70 16.87
N ASN A 315 18.93 11.05 17.94
CA ASN A 315 20.03 11.51 18.78
C ASN A 315 20.98 10.37 19.19
N PHE A 316 22.24 10.55 18.86
CA PHE A 316 23.31 9.67 19.29
C PHE A 316 24.05 10.31 20.49
N GLY A 317 23.83 9.79 21.69
CA GLY A 317 24.47 10.28 22.92
C GLY A 317 25.96 9.95 22.97
N LYS A 318 26.38 8.87 22.30
CA LYS A 318 27.78 8.44 22.12
C LYS A 318 27.90 7.81 20.72
N ASN A 319 29.14 7.51 20.31
CA ASN A 319 29.39 6.80 19.07
C ASN A 319 28.65 5.45 19.05
N ILE A 320 28.03 5.15 17.95
CA ILE A 320 27.43 3.85 17.64
C ILE A 320 28.42 3.02 16.82
N ASP A 321 28.51 1.73 17.09
CA ASP A 321 29.44 0.85 16.38
C ASP A 321 29.03 0.67 14.91
N GLN A 322 27.72 0.55 14.65
CA GLN A 322 27.20 0.46 13.27
C GLN A 322 25.80 1.05 13.16
N LEU A 323 25.60 1.87 12.15
CA LEU A 323 24.32 2.27 11.59
C LEU A 323 24.50 2.42 10.08
N GLU A 324 23.83 1.58 9.30
CA GLU A 324 24.03 1.56 7.85
C GLU A 324 23.21 2.63 7.14
N LYS A 325 21.96 2.86 7.59
CA LYS A 325 21.04 3.75 6.89
C LYS A 325 20.08 4.49 7.81
N VAL A 326 19.86 5.77 7.50
CA VAL A 326 18.72 6.55 7.98
C VAL A 326 17.95 7.03 6.77
N SER A 327 16.65 6.75 6.70
CA SER A 327 15.78 7.14 5.61
C SER A 327 14.56 7.89 6.16
N ILE A 328 14.35 9.11 5.70
CA ILE A 328 13.17 9.93 6.02
C ILE A 328 12.59 10.36 4.68
N THR A 329 11.38 9.86 4.36
CA THR A 329 10.73 10.07 3.08
C THR A 329 9.27 10.44 3.29
N ASN A 330 8.74 11.34 2.46
CA ASN A 330 7.32 11.74 2.44
C ASN A 330 6.76 12.19 3.80
N SER A 331 7.61 12.73 4.71
CA SER A 331 7.24 13.04 6.10
C SER A 331 7.50 14.51 6.45
#